data_5aeca2dc28c234f5e210517d8a47b033
#
_entry.id   5aeca2dc28c234f5e210517d8a47b033
#
_cell.length_a   1.000
_cell.length_b   1.000
_cell.length_c   1.000
_cell.angle_alpha   90.00
_cell.angle_beta   90.00
_cell.angle_gamma   90.00
#
_symmetry.space_group_name_H-M   'P 1'
#
loop_
_entity.id
_entity.type
_entity.pdbx_description
1 polymer ?
#
loop_
_entity_poly.entity_id
_entity_poly.type
_entity_poly.pdbx_seq_one_letter_code
_entity_poly.pdbx_strand_id
1 'polypeptide(L)'
;MALEIEKYGFEINGLRHVSGKESLEILKEAGFMIDVRPDFELTKLMNIEHILYYPYDEIRDHYQDLPRETWLIIVDAEGLRSKEIAIFLKDKGFSNILHLAGGVVEWERDGLPVTLDKSRRLSGSCMCQLKRREIKK
;
A
#
# COMPACT_ATOMS: atom_id res chain seq x y z
N MET A 1 15.28 -10.46 -2.34
CA MET A 1 14.30 -10.53 -1.24
C MET A 1 14.50 -11.84 -0.48
N ALA A 2 14.99 -11.72 0.74
CA ALA A 2 15.32 -12.90 1.53
C ALA A 2 14.15 -13.47 2.31
N LEU A 3 13.05 -12.76 2.37
CA LEU A 3 11.88 -13.14 3.14
C LEU A 3 11.14 -14.31 2.50
N GLU A 4 10.80 -15.30 3.32
CA GLU A 4 10.00 -16.42 2.85
C GLU A 4 8.53 -16.03 2.83
N ILE A 5 8.10 -15.46 1.73
CA ILE A 5 6.77 -14.87 1.63
C ILE A 5 5.64 -15.91 1.76
N GLU A 6 5.93 -17.16 1.46
CA GLU A 6 4.93 -18.23 1.54
C GLU A 6 4.42 -18.46 2.96
N LYS A 7 5.14 -17.97 3.95
CA LYS A 7 4.71 -18.07 5.34
C LYS A 7 3.60 -17.10 5.69
N TYR A 8 3.35 -16.13 4.83
CA TYR A 8 2.37 -15.08 5.11
C TYR A 8 1.19 -15.19 4.18
N GLY A 9 0.00 -14.99 4.76
CA GLY A 9 -1.21 -14.88 3.98
C GLY A 9 -1.58 -16.12 3.18
N PHE A 10 -2.30 -15.88 2.11
CA PHE A 10 -2.74 -16.95 1.21
C PHE A 10 -2.83 -16.41 -0.20
N GLU A 11 -2.69 -17.30 -1.17
CA GLU A 11 -2.68 -16.91 -2.57
C GLU A 11 -3.99 -17.28 -3.24
N ILE A 12 -4.59 -16.31 -3.95
CA ILE A 12 -5.80 -16.54 -4.74
C ILE A 12 -5.54 -15.98 -6.14
N ASN A 13 -5.70 -16.82 -7.14
CA ASN A 13 -5.54 -16.45 -8.56
C ASN A 13 -4.22 -15.74 -8.83
N GLY A 14 -3.15 -16.24 -8.21
CA GLY A 14 -1.81 -15.70 -8.44
C GLY A 14 -1.46 -14.46 -7.65
N LEU A 15 -2.36 -13.98 -6.79
CA LEU A 15 -2.11 -12.81 -5.95
C LEU A 15 -2.14 -13.22 -4.48
N ARG A 16 -1.09 -12.88 -3.73
CA ARG A 16 -1.01 -13.20 -2.32
C ARG A 16 -1.61 -12.09 -1.49
N HIS A 17 -2.51 -12.48 -0.60
CA HIS A 17 -3.22 -11.58 0.31
C HIS A 17 -2.66 -11.74 1.71
N VAL A 18 -2.32 -10.64 2.36
CA VAL A 18 -1.78 -10.65 3.73
C VAL A 18 -2.66 -9.81 4.64
N SER A 19 -2.63 -10.14 5.93
CA SER A 19 -3.34 -9.35 6.94
C SER A 19 -2.51 -8.15 7.35
N GLY A 20 -3.12 -7.24 8.13
CA GLY A 20 -2.39 -6.09 8.65
C GLY A 20 -1.22 -6.50 9.53
N LYS A 21 -1.42 -7.48 10.40
CA LYS A 21 -0.35 -7.95 11.27
C LYS A 21 0.78 -8.58 10.49
N GLU A 22 0.44 -9.37 9.48
CA GLU A 22 1.44 -9.98 8.62
C GLU A 22 2.22 -8.92 7.84
N SER A 23 1.51 -7.88 7.38
CA SER A 23 2.18 -6.80 6.65
C SER A 23 3.18 -6.07 7.52
N LEU A 24 2.89 -5.87 8.81
CA LEU A 24 3.84 -5.24 9.72
C LEU A 24 5.11 -6.06 9.85
N GLU A 25 4.98 -7.38 9.93
CA GLU A 25 6.15 -8.24 10.01
C GLU A 25 6.97 -8.19 8.73
N ILE A 26 6.31 -8.19 7.58
CA ILE A 26 6.99 -8.08 6.29
C ILE A 26 7.74 -6.77 6.20
N LEU A 27 7.09 -5.67 6.60
CA LEU A 27 7.70 -4.34 6.50
C LEU A 27 8.87 -4.13 7.44
N LYS A 28 8.99 -4.92 8.50
CA LYS A 28 10.16 -4.86 9.37
C LYS A 28 11.42 -5.30 8.66
N GLU A 29 11.30 -6.20 7.71
CA GLU A 29 12.46 -6.74 7.00
C GLU A 29 12.69 -6.06 5.66
N ALA A 30 11.63 -5.82 4.90
CA ALA A 30 11.74 -5.18 3.59
C ALA A 30 10.36 -4.83 3.07
N GLY A 31 10.26 -3.75 2.31
CA GLY A 31 9.05 -3.45 1.60
C GLY A 31 8.44 -2.10 1.92
N PHE A 32 7.43 -1.79 1.13
CA PHE A 32 6.64 -0.57 1.28
C PHE A 32 5.16 -0.89 1.16
N MET A 33 4.36 -0.20 1.96
CA MET A 33 2.93 -0.17 1.78
C MET A 33 2.64 0.86 0.70
N ILE A 34 1.85 0.51 -0.31
CA ILE A 34 1.46 1.43 -1.38
C ILE A 34 -0.01 1.74 -1.21
N ASP A 35 -0.31 2.93 -0.73
CA ASP A 35 -1.68 3.37 -0.47
C ASP A 35 -2.24 4.04 -1.72
N VAL A 36 -3.28 3.43 -2.29
CA VAL A 36 -3.85 3.92 -3.54
C VAL A 36 -5.16 4.68 -3.35
N ARG A 37 -5.49 5.04 -2.10
CA ARG A 37 -6.68 5.85 -1.85
C ARG A 37 -6.54 7.24 -2.45
N PRO A 38 -7.65 7.83 -2.96
CA PRO A 38 -7.59 9.22 -3.42
C PRO A 38 -7.40 10.17 -2.23
N ASP A 39 -6.92 11.37 -2.51
CA ASP A 39 -6.60 12.36 -1.48
C ASP A 39 -7.73 12.60 -0.48
N PHE A 40 -8.96 12.67 -0.97
CA PHE A 40 -10.08 13.00 -0.08
C PHE A 40 -10.39 11.88 0.92
N GLU A 41 -9.84 10.69 0.72
CA GLU A 41 -9.99 9.57 1.66
C GLU A 41 -8.85 9.48 2.67
N LEU A 42 -7.85 10.31 2.56
CA LEU A 42 -6.63 10.21 3.38
C LEU A 42 -6.71 11.00 4.68
N THR A 43 -7.88 11.02 5.33
CA THR A 43 -8.02 11.66 6.63
C THR A 43 -7.54 10.76 7.76
N LYS A 44 -7.52 9.47 7.53
CA LYS A 44 -7.03 8.47 8.49
C LYS A 44 -5.91 7.69 7.83
N LEU A 45 -4.72 7.84 8.34
CA LEU A 45 -3.52 7.24 7.76
C LEU A 45 -3.04 6.07 8.61
N MET A 46 -2.54 5.04 7.95
CA MET A 46 -1.84 3.97 8.65
C MET A 46 -0.53 4.56 9.16
N ASN A 47 -0.30 4.44 10.47
CA ASN A 47 0.88 5.04 11.09
C ASN A 47 2.08 4.10 11.01
N ILE A 48 2.68 4.04 9.83
CA ILE A 48 3.85 3.21 9.55
C ILE A 48 4.87 4.03 8.79
N GLU A 49 6.15 3.63 8.88
CA GLU A 49 7.24 4.39 8.28
C GLU A 49 7.36 4.19 6.77
N HIS A 50 7.22 2.94 6.34
CA HIS A 50 7.48 2.61 4.94
C HIS A 50 6.19 2.58 4.13
N ILE A 51 5.59 3.77 3.96
CA ILE A 51 4.36 3.91 3.19
C ILE A 51 4.55 4.97 2.12
N LEU A 52 4.04 4.66 0.92
CA LEU A 52 4.09 5.56 -0.23
C LEU A 52 2.66 5.75 -0.73
N TYR A 53 2.36 6.94 -1.23
CA TYR A 53 1.02 7.30 -1.66
C TYR A 53 0.97 7.50 -3.16
N TYR A 54 0.20 6.62 -3.83
CA TYR A 54 -0.03 6.70 -5.27
C TYR A 54 -1.52 6.57 -5.52
N PRO A 55 -2.24 7.68 -5.68
CA PRO A 55 -3.70 7.62 -5.87
C PRO A 55 -4.10 6.72 -7.03
N TYR A 56 -5.23 6.04 -6.85
CA TYR A 56 -5.75 5.10 -7.83
C TYR A 56 -5.79 5.68 -9.25
N ASP A 57 -6.18 6.95 -9.37
CA ASP A 57 -6.30 7.60 -10.68
C ASP A 57 -4.95 7.88 -11.34
N GLU A 58 -3.88 7.84 -10.60
CA GLU A 58 -2.56 8.25 -11.09
C GLU A 58 -1.55 7.12 -11.15
N ILE A 59 -1.75 6.06 -10.37
CA ILE A 59 -0.72 5.01 -10.27
C ILE A 59 -0.42 4.35 -11.60
N ARG A 60 -1.42 4.24 -12.48
CA ARG A 60 -1.21 3.62 -13.79
C ARG A 60 -0.27 4.43 -14.68
N ASP A 61 -0.13 5.73 -14.40
CA ASP A 61 0.79 6.59 -15.14
C ASP A 61 2.16 6.70 -14.46
N HIS A 62 2.29 6.19 -13.24
CA HIS A 62 3.52 6.35 -12.46
C HIS A 62 4.07 5.03 -11.92
N TYR A 63 3.51 3.91 -12.32
CA TYR A 63 3.92 2.63 -11.77
C TYR A 63 5.40 2.31 -12.02
N GLN A 64 5.98 2.90 -13.06
CA GLN A 64 7.37 2.66 -13.39
C GLN A 64 8.33 3.20 -12.33
N ASP A 65 7.85 4.12 -11.49
CA ASP A 65 8.66 4.68 -10.41
C ASP A 65 8.71 3.75 -9.19
N LEU A 66 7.89 2.71 -9.16
CA LEU A 66 7.83 1.81 -8.02
C LEU A 66 9.03 0.88 -7.97
N PRO A 67 9.56 0.60 -6.77
CA PRO A 67 10.70 -0.32 -6.66
C PRO A 67 10.31 -1.74 -7.02
N ARG A 68 11.24 -2.46 -7.64
CA ARG A 68 11.03 -3.86 -8.03
C ARG A 68 11.84 -4.83 -7.20
N GLU A 69 12.67 -4.32 -6.30
CA GLU A 69 13.61 -5.12 -5.54
C GLU A 69 13.18 -5.38 -4.10
N THR A 70 12.00 -4.90 -3.73
CA THR A 70 11.47 -5.09 -2.39
C THR A 70 9.96 -5.36 -2.48
N TRP A 71 9.37 -5.88 -1.40
CA TRP A 71 7.94 -6.20 -1.41
C TRP A 71 7.09 -4.94 -1.41
N LEU A 72 6.03 -4.95 -2.19
CA LEU A 72 5.06 -3.86 -2.26
C LEU A 72 3.70 -4.41 -1.85
N ILE A 73 3.11 -3.84 -0.81
CA ILE A 73 1.80 -4.26 -0.30
C ILE A 73 0.80 -3.18 -0.70
N ILE A 74 -0.10 -3.53 -1.61
CA ILE A 74 -1.04 -2.57 -2.17
C ILE A 74 -2.28 -2.49 -1.28
N VAL A 75 -2.71 -1.28 -0.94
CA VAL A 75 -3.81 -1.08 0.01
C VAL A 75 -4.72 0.07 -0.41
N ASP A 76 -6.02 -0.08 -0.14
CA ASP A 76 -6.96 1.03 -0.19
C ASP A 76 -7.91 0.91 1.02
N ALA A 77 -9.07 1.53 0.98
CA ALA A 77 -9.96 1.55 2.14
C ALA A 77 -10.47 0.15 2.49
N GLU A 78 -10.99 -0.58 1.51
CA GLU A 78 -11.67 -1.85 1.75
C GLU A 78 -11.06 -3.04 0.99
N GLY A 79 -10.14 -2.78 0.09
CA GLY A 79 -9.46 -3.83 -0.65
C GLY A 79 -9.92 -4.05 -2.08
N LEU A 80 -10.87 -3.29 -2.57
CA LEU A 80 -11.40 -3.48 -3.92
C LEU A 80 -10.51 -2.85 -4.99
N ARG A 81 -10.20 -1.58 -4.86
CA ARG A 81 -9.36 -0.88 -5.84
C ARG A 81 -7.91 -1.33 -5.73
N SER A 82 -7.46 -1.61 -4.52
CA SER A 82 -6.08 -2.08 -4.33
C SER A 82 -5.88 -3.44 -4.99
N LYS A 83 -6.87 -4.30 -4.95
CA LYS A 83 -6.77 -5.59 -5.62
C LYS A 83 -6.63 -5.40 -7.13
N GLU A 84 -7.41 -4.50 -7.69
CA GLU A 84 -7.33 -4.20 -9.11
C GLU A 84 -5.96 -3.67 -9.51
N ILE A 85 -5.40 -2.78 -8.70
CA ILE A 85 -4.07 -2.24 -8.94
C ILE A 85 -3.00 -3.31 -8.79
N ALA A 86 -3.14 -4.18 -7.79
CA ALA A 86 -2.19 -5.27 -7.60
C ALA A 86 -2.14 -6.17 -8.84
N ILE A 87 -3.30 -6.49 -9.39
CA ILE A 87 -3.37 -7.30 -10.62
C ILE A 87 -2.73 -6.55 -11.78
N PHE A 88 -3.03 -5.26 -11.92
CA PHE A 88 -2.42 -4.42 -12.95
C PHE A 88 -0.90 -4.46 -12.86
N LEU A 89 -0.34 -4.31 -11.67
CA LEU A 89 1.10 -4.32 -11.50
C LEU A 89 1.72 -5.67 -11.84
N LYS A 90 1.06 -6.75 -11.46
CA LYS A 90 1.55 -8.08 -11.82
C LYS A 90 1.55 -8.26 -13.33
N ASP A 91 0.54 -7.73 -14.03
CA ASP A 91 0.50 -7.79 -15.49
C ASP A 91 1.62 -6.96 -16.13
N LYS A 92 2.14 -5.97 -15.41
CA LYS A 92 3.26 -5.16 -15.89
C LYS A 92 4.61 -5.77 -15.52
N GLY A 93 4.63 -6.99 -15.04
CA GLY A 93 5.88 -7.71 -14.77
C GLY A 93 6.41 -7.60 -13.36
N PHE A 94 5.68 -7.00 -12.44
CA PHE A 94 6.10 -6.96 -11.05
C PHE A 94 5.92 -8.33 -10.40
N SER A 95 6.97 -8.86 -9.82
CA SER A 95 6.93 -10.14 -9.11
C SER A 95 6.86 -9.99 -7.60
N ASN A 96 6.86 -8.74 -7.12
CA ASN A 96 7.00 -8.40 -5.71
C ASN A 96 5.73 -7.77 -5.13
N ILE A 97 4.56 -8.17 -5.63
CA ILE A 97 3.30 -7.54 -5.27
C ILE A 97 2.52 -8.40 -4.28
N LEU A 98 2.07 -7.76 -3.21
CA LEU A 98 1.18 -8.34 -2.21
C LEU A 98 -0.04 -7.44 -2.08
N HIS A 99 -1.12 -7.97 -1.53
CA HIS A 99 -2.36 -7.24 -1.33
C HIS A 99 -2.76 -7.26 0.14
N LEU A 100 -3.08 -6.10 0.71
CA LEU A 100 -3.56 -6.02 2.08
C LEU A 100 -5.04 -6.37 2.12
N ALA A 101 -5.36 -7.54 2.66
CA ALA A 101 -6.75 -8.01 2.73
C ALA A 101 -7.57 -7.10 3.64
N GLY A 102 -8.73 -6.67 3.17
CA GLY A 102 -9.63 -5.86 3.95
C GLY A 102 -9.27 -4.39 4.07
N GLY A 103 -8.10 -3.98 3.58
CA GLY A 103 -7.68 -2.59 3.53
C GLY A 103 -7.55 -1.92 4.89
N VAL A 104 -7.65 -0.58 4.86
CA VAL A 104 -7.51 0.23 6.07
C VAL A 104 -8.63 -0.05 7.07
N VAL A 105 -9.82 -0.41 6.59
CA VAL A 105 -10.94 -0.76 7.46
C VAL A 105 -10.58 -1.93 8.38
N GLU A 106 -10.05 -3.02 7.80
CA GLU A 106 -9.63 -4.17 8.61
C GLU A 106 -8.42 -3.84 9.47
N TRP A 107 -7.49 -3.04 8.94
CA TRP A 107 -6.32 -2.59 9.69
C TRP A 107 -6.74 -1.92 10.99
N GLU A 108 -7.68 -1.00 10.90
CA GLU A 108 -8.16 -0.28 12.07
C GLU A 108 -8.95 -1.19 13.01
N ARG A 109 -9.76 -2.09 12.44
CA ARG A 109 -10.54 -3.03 13.24
C ARG A 109 -9.65 -3.95 14.06
N ASP A 110 -8.49 -4.29 13.52
CA ASP A 110 -7.52 -5.14 14.21
C ASP A 110 -6.73 -4.37 15.28
N GLY A 111 -6.99 -3.08 15.45
CA GLY A 111 -6.32 -2.27 16.46
C GLY A 111 -4.92 -1.82 16.05
N LEU A 112 -4.60 -1.86 14.77
CA LEU A 112 -3.29 -1.46 14.30
C LEU A 112 -3.19 0.07 14.21
N PRO A 113 -1.97 0.62 14.22
CA PRO A 113 -1.81 2.06 14.39
C PRO A 113 -2.34 2.89 13.23
N VAL A 114 -3.16 3.89 13.57
CA VAL A 114 -3.66 4.88 12.61
C VAL A 114 -3.48 6.27 13.19
N THR A 115 -3.37 7.25 12.33
CA THR A 115 -3.24 8.65 12.71
C THR A 115 -4.24 9.47 11.92
N LEU A 116 -4.93 10.39 12.60
CA LEU A 116 -5.82 11.32 11.91
C LEU A 116 -4.99 12.47 11.36
N ASP A 117 -5.16 12.77 10.09
CA ASP A 117 -4.47 13.88 9.45
C ASP A 117 -5.45 14.98 9.10
N LYS A 118 -5.68 15.88 10.05
CA LYS A 118 -6.63 16.96 9.86
C LYS A 118 -6.15 18.00 8.86
N SER A 119 -4.84 18.11 8.67
CA SER A 119 -4.29 19.10 7.75
C SER A 119 -4.63 18.78 6.29
N ARG A 120 -4.89 17.53 5.98
CA ARG A 120 -5.26 17.14 4.62
C ARG A 120 -6.57 17.75 4.16
N ARG A 121 -7.48 17.97 5.09
CA ARG A 121 -8.76 18.58 4.77
C ARG A 121 -8.60 19.99 4.23
N LEU A 122 -7.51 20.66 4.61
CA LEU A 122 -7.25 22.05 4.26
C LEU A 122 -6.35 22.18 3.04
N SER A 123 -5.37 21.31 2.91
CA SER A 123 -4.34 21.44 1.88
C SER A 123 -4.39 20.36 0.80
N GLY A 124 -5.11 19.29 1.03
CA GLY A 124 -5.39 18.29 0.02
C GLY A 124 -4.17 17.73 -0.70
N SER A 125 -4.08 18.03 -1.98
CA SER A 125 -3.10 17.40 -2.86
C SER A 125 -1.64 17.69 -2.51
N CYS A 126 -1.36 18.73 -1.77
CA CYS A 126 0.02 19.07 -1.43
C CYS A 126 0.73 17.98 -0.66
N MET A 127 0.04 17.40 0.30
CA MET A 127 0.63 16.31 1.10
C MET A 127 0.93 15.09 0.26
N CYS A 128 0.04 14.77 -0.65
CA CYS A 128 0.23 13.63 -1.53
C CYS A 128 1.46 13.82 -2.41
N GLN A 129 1.65 15.01 -2.95
CA GLN A 129 2.82 15.30 -3.78
C GLN A 129 4.12 15.22 -2.99
N LEU A 130 4.11 15.67 -1.76
CA LEU A 130 5.30 15.58 -0.91
C LEU A 130 5.67 14.12 -0.65
N LYS A 131 4.69 13.27 -0.40
CA LYS A 131 4.94 11.85 -0.18
C LYS A 131 5.56 11.21 -1.42
N ARG A 132 5.07 11.56 -2.60
CA ARG A 132 5.63 11.02 -3.83
C ARG A 132 7.08 11.43 -4.02
N ARG A 133 7.42 12.66 -3.66
CA ARG A 133 8.81 13.09 -3.77
C ARG A 133 9.73 12.30 -2.88
N GLU A 134 9.24 11.87 -1.72
CA GLU A 134 10.02 11.04 -0.82
C GLU A 134 10.38 9.71 -1.45
N ILE A 135 9.50 9.17 -2.28
CA ILE A 135 9.76 7.92 -2.98
C ILE A 135 11.01 7.99 -3.84
N LYS A 136 11.24 9.13 -4.45
CA LYS A 136 12.34 9.30 -5.43
C LYS A 136 13.70 9.53 -4.80
N LYS A 137 13.73 9.60 -3.51
CA LYS A 137 15.00 9.73 -2.79
C LYS A 137 15.63 8.38 -2.59
#